data_0da05da545c92f0e1e7710eea2d65734
#
_entry.id   0da05da545c92f0e1e7710eea2d65734
#
_cell.length_a   1.000
_cell.length_b   1.000
_cell.length_c   1.000
_cell.angle_alpha   90.00
_cell.angle_beta   90.00
_cell.angle_gamma   90.00
#
_symmetry.space_group_name_H-M   'P 1'
#
loop_
_entity.id
_entity.type
_entity.pdbx_description
1 polymer ?
#
loop_
_entity_poly.entity_id
_entity_poly.type
_entity_poly.pdbx_seq_one_letter_code
_entity_poly.pdbx_strand_id
1 'polypeptide(L)'
;NYMLTEGVGEITGTAIFKNAPHPKTALLFARWMASEVGQKVMSEGGRTPAHPKVEPVEKTRPEKRYFIGVADIKDLPKYEKIWRNIFNLR
;
A
#
# COMPACT_ATOMS: atom_id res chain seq x y z
N ASN A 1 17.31 9.62 -2.61
CA ASN A 1 16.79 10.61 -3.55
C ASN A 1 16.29 9.93 -4.82
N TYR A 2 15.04 9.55 -4.81
CA TYR A 2 14.41 9.00 -5.99
C TYR A 2 13.73 10.15 -6.76
N MET A 3 14.42 10.68 -7.73
CA MET A 3 13.81 11.60 -8.69
C MET A 3 13.08 10.77 -9.75
N LEU A 4 11.97 10.16 -9.35
CA LEU A 4 11.10 9.45 -10.28
C LEU A 4 10.03 10.41 -10.77
N THR A 5 10.00 10.65 -12.09
CA THR A 5 8.91 11.37 -12.74
C THR A 5 7.62 10.57 -12.71
N GLU A 6 7.74 9.25 -12.71
CA GLU A 6 6.61 8.31 -12.63
C GLU A 6 6.84 7.28 -11.52
N GLY A 7 5.79 6.92 -10.82
CA GLY A 7 5.84 5.92 -9.75
C GLY A 7 4.62 5.02 -9.74
N VAL A 8 4.81 3.80 -9.26
CA VAL A 8 3.75 2.80 -9.07
C VAL A 8 3.47 2.68 -7.58
N GLY A 9 2.20 2.77 -7.22
CA GLY A 9 1.73 2.62 -5.85
C GLY A 9 0.72 1.51 -5.70
N GLU A 10 0.62 0.98 -4.50
CA GLU A 10 -0.38 -0.02 -4.11
C GLU A 10 -1.18 0.50 -2.92
N ILE A 11 -2.49 0.34 -2.98
CA ILE A 11 -3.38 0.67 -1.87
C ILE A 11 -3.51 -0.56 -1.00
N THR A 12 -3.06 -0.46 0.25
CA THR A 12 -3.16 -1.53 1.24
C THR A 12 -4.38 -1.30 2.13
N GLY A 13 -5.18 -2.34 2.27
CA GLY A 13 -6.36 -2.32 3.14
C GLY A 13 -6.14 -3.10 4.44
N THR A 14 -6.99 -2.85 5.42
CA THR A 14 -7.05 -3.61 6.66
C THR A 14 -8.43 -4.23 6.80
N ALA A 15 -8.49 -5.50 7.17
CA ALA A 15 -9.74 -6.22 7.37
C ALA A 15 -9.71 -7.03 8.66
N ILE A 16 -10.89 -7.29 9.21
CA ILE A 16 -11.07 -8.14 10.39
C ILE A 16 -11.68 -9.46 9.94
N PHE A 17 -11.07 -10.57 10.33
CA PHE A 17 -11.60 -11.88 10.02
C PHE A 17 -12.95 -12.10 10.71
N LYS A 18 -13.89 -12.75 10.00
CA LYS A 18 -15.21 -13.09 10.53
C LYS A 18 -15.12 -13.89 11.83
N ASN A 19 -14.18 -14.82 11.91
CA ASN A 19 -13.95 -15.69 13.05
C ASN A 19 -12.73 -15.27 13.88
N ALA A 20 -12.48 -13.96 13.99
CA ALA A 20 -11.38 -13.46 14.81
C ALA A 20 -11.56 -13.89 16.28
N PRO A 21 -10.50 -14.38 16.95
CA PRO A 21 -10.61 -14.81 18.37
C PRO A 21 -10.90 -13.65 19.31
N HIS A 22 -10.51 -12.44 18.96
CA HIS A 22 -10.72 -11.22 19.73
C HIS A 22 -11.27 -10.09 18.82
N PRO A 23 -12.53 -10.16 18.39
CA PRO A 23 -13.08 -9.23 17.40
C PRO A 23 -13.15 -7.78 17.89
N LYS A 24 -13.40 -7.57 19.16
CA LYS A 24 -13.46 -6.22 19.76
C LYS A 24 -12.08 -5.55 19.78
N THR A 25 -11.05 -6.30 20.15
CA THR A 25 -9.65 -5.84 20.11
C THR A 25 -9.18 -5.58 18.68
N ALA A 26 -9.54 -6.45 17.75
CA ALA A 26 -9.24 -6.26 16.35
C ALA A 26 -9.88 -4.98 15.78
N LEU A 27 -11.14 -4.71 16.15
CA LEU A 27 -11.83 -3.48 15.76
C LEU A 27 -11.16 -2.23 16.33
N LEU A 28 -10.78 -2.29 17.61
CA LEU A 28 -10.07 -1.19 18.28
C LEU A 28 -8.75 -0.88 17.57
N PHE A 29 -7.99 -1.91 17.23
CA PHE A 29 -6.73 -1.77 16.50
C PHE A 29 -6.94 -1.20 15.09
N ALA A 30 -7.94 -1.68 14.35
CA ALA A 30 -8.27 -1.18 13.03
C ALA A 30 -8.67 0.31 13.07
N ARG A 31 -9.45 0.72 14.06
CA ARG A 31 -9.80 2.12 14.26
C ARG A 31 -8.59 2.98 14.60
N TRP A 32 -7.72 2.46 15.45
CA TRP A 32 -6.47 3.16 15.77
C TRP A 32 -5.59 3.33 14.53
N MET A 33 -5.43 2.29 13.73
CA MET A 33 -4.67 2.37 12.48
C MET A 33 -5.22 3.41 11.50
N ALA A 34 -6.54 3.58 11.45
CA ALA A 34 -7.19 4.58 10.61
C ALA A 34 -7.15 6.00 11.20
N SER A 35 -6.83 6.13 12.47
CA SER A 35 -6.75 7.43 13.16
C SER A 35 -5.52 8.25 12.74
N GLU A 36 -5.56 9.54 13.01
CA GLU A 36 -4.43 10.44 12.77
C GLU A 36 -3.15 9.95 13.48
N VAL A 37 -3.27 9.50 14.72
CA VAL A 37 -2.14 8.99 15.52
C VAL A 37 -1.55 7.73 14.91
N GLY A 38 -2.39 6.75 14.55
CA GLY A 38 -1.96 5.52 13.92
C GLY A 38 -1.29 5.75 12.58
N GLN A 39 -1.86 6.62 11.75
CA GLN A 39 -1.30 6.99 10.47
C GLN A 39 0.04 7.75 10.59
N LYS A 40 0.20 8.54 11.64
CA LYS A 40 1.47 9.20 11.95
C LYS A 40 2.57 8.18 12.28
N VAL A 41 2.26 7.19 13.10
CA VAL A 41 3.19 6.09 13.40
C VAL A 41 3.57 5.32 12.14
N MET A 42 2.60 5.04 11.27
CA MET A 42 2.86 4.39 9.98
C MET A 42 3.77 5.23 9.08
N SER A 43 3.56 6.54 9.06
CA SER A 43 4.39 7.48 8.30
C SER A 43 5.83 7.50 8.82
N GLU A 44 6.03 7.51 10.12
CA GLU A 44 7.35 7.45 10.76
C GLU A 44 8.08 6.14 10.43
N GLY A 45 7.34 5.04 10.20
CA GLY A 45 7.85 3.76 9.71
C GLY A 45 8.17 3.73 8.21
N GLY A 46 8.08 4.85 7.52
CA GLY A 46 8.42 4.98 6.09
C GLY A 46 7.27 4.68 5.13
N ARG A 47 6.05 4.53 5.64
CA ARG A 47 4.88 4.31 4.79
C ARG A 47 4.16 5.60 4.45
N THR A 48 3.53 5.64 3.28
CA THR A 48 2.70 6.79 2.89
C THR A 48 1.35 6.71 3.60
N PRO A 49 1.01 7.70 4.44
CA PRO A 49 -0.26 7.69 5.16
C PRO A 49 -1.44 7.97 4.23
N ALA A 50 -2.58 7.36 4.53
CA ALA A 50 -3.85 7.63 3.84
C ALA A 50 -4.65 8.76 4.48
N HIS A 51 -4.35 9.10 5.72
CA HIS A 51 -5.06 10.16 6.45
C HIS A 51 -4.72 11.56 5.90
N PRO A 52 -5.71 12.40 5.57
CA PRO A 52 -5.48 13.69 4.91
C PRO A 52 -4.67 14.70 5.73
N LYS A 53 -4.69 14.58 7.06
CA LYS A 53 -3.95 15.47 7.97
C LYS A 53 -2.54 14.99 8.29
N VAL A 54 -2.16 13.81 7.85
CA VAL A 54 -0.82 13.24 8.11
C VAL A 54 0.02 13.33 6.86
N GLU A 55 1.14 14.02 6.98
CA GLU A 55 2.12 14.11 5.90
C GLU A 55 3.12 12.93 5.97
N PRO A 56 3.57 12.41 4.84
CA PRO A 56 4.63 11.43 4.81
C PRO A 56 5.96 12.05 5.26
N VAL A 57 6.77 11.26 5.94
CA VAL A 57 8.13 11.68 6.35
C VAL A 57 8.98 11.95 5.12
N GLU A 58 8.88 11.09 4.12
CA GLU A 58 9.53 11.31 2.84
C GLU A 58 8.63 12.14 1.92
N LYS A 59 9.05 13.36 1.64
CA LYS A 59 8.29 14.32 0.84
C LYS A 59 8.52 14.18 -0.67
N THR A 60 9.46 13.34 -1.08
CA THR A 60 9.76 13.10 -2.49
C THR A 60 8.69 12.22 -3.09
N ARG A 61 7.78 12.82 -3.84
CA ARG A 61 6.71 12.11 -4.53
C ARG A 61 6.92 12.22 -6.04
N PRO A 62 6.71 11.14 -6.80
CA PRO A 62 6.70 11.24 -8.25
C PRO A 62 5.54 12.13 -8.72
N GLU A 63 5.74 12.89 -9.77
CA GLU A 63 4.74 13.80 -10.33
C GLU A 63 3.51 13.00 -10.81
N LYS A 64 3.75 11.84 -11.39
CA LYS A 64 2.71 10.96 -11.91
C LYS A 64 2.74 9.61 -11.18
N ARG A 65 1.61 9.25 -10.60
CA ARG A 65 1.45 8.01 -9.83
C ARG A 65 0.40 7.11 -10.44
N TYR A 66 0.77 5.85 -10.61
CA TYR A 66 -0.13 4.79 -11.05
C TYR A 66 -0.41 3.86 -9.87
N PHE A 67 -1.67 3.62 -9.60
CA PHE A 67 -2.08 2.68 -8.56
C PHE A 67 -2.50 1.35 -9.18
N ILE A 68 -1.96 0.26 -8.65
CA ILE A 68 -2.35 -1.09 -9.05
C ILE A 68 -3.76 -1.35 -8.52
N GLY A 69 -4.67 -1.69 -9.43
CA GLY A 69 -6.06 -1.98 -9.13
C GLY A 69 -6.44 -3.43 -9.43
N VAL A 70 -7.69 -3.77 -9.12
CA VAL A 70 -8.25 -5.11 -9.38
C VAL A 70 -8.19 -5.49 -10.86
N ALA A 71 -8.31 -4.53 -11.76
CA ALA A 71 -8.21 -4.76 -13.21
C ALA A 71 -6.84 -5.32 -13.61
N ASP A 72 -5.78 -4.90 -12.95
CA ASP A 72 -4.41 -5.34 -13.25
C ASP A 72 -4.16 -6.80 -12.85
N ILE A 73 -4.90 -7.30 -11.84
CA ILE A 73 -4.81 -8.69 -11.39
C ILE A 73 -5.25 -9.67 -12.47
N LYS A 74 -6.19 -9.29 -13.32
CA LYS A 74 -6.67 -10.13 -14.43
C LYS A 74 -5.58 -10.40 -15.46
N ASP A 75 -4.67 -9.45 -15.64
CA ASP A 75 -3.56 -9.54 -16.59
C ASP A 75 -2.28 -10.12 -15.96
N LEU A 76 -2.34 -10.51 -14.68
CA LEU A 76 -1.19 -11.04 -13.95
C LEU A 76 -0.46 -12.18 -14.68
N PRO A 77 -1.14 -13.19 -15.26
CA PRO A 77 -0.46 -14.26 -15.99
C PRO A 77 0.32 -13.78 -17.21
N LYS A 78 -0.19 -12.75 -17.88
CA LYS A 78 0.48 -12.10 -19.01
C LYS A 78 1.77 -11.41 -18.56
N TYR A 79 1.68 -10.62 -17.49
CA TYR A 79 2.84 -9.93 -16.94
C TYR A 79 3.89 -10.89 -16.37
N GLU A 80 3.45 -11.97 -15.72
CA GLU A 80 4.33 -13.02 -15.25
C GLU A 80 5.14 -13.65 -16.38
N LYS A 81 4.50 -13.95 -17.50
CA LYS A 81 5.18 -14.49 -18.68
C LYS A 81 6.22 -13.52 -19.25
N ILE A 82 5.85 -12.24 -19.37
CA ILE A 82 6.76 -11.19 -19.84
C ILE A 82 7.97 -11.09 -18.90
N TRP A 83 7.71 -11.05 -17.61
CA TRP A 83 8.72 -10.92 -16.58
C TRP A 83 9.70 -12.10 -16.58
N ARG A 84 9.18 -13.33 -16.67
CA ARG A 84 10.01 -14.54 -16.81
C ARG A 84 10.90 -14.50 -18.04
N ASN A 85 10.40 -14.00 -19.15
CA ASN A 85 11.19 -13.87 -20.38
C ASN A 85 12.29 -12.83 -20.24
N ILE A 86 11.99 -11.66 -19.64
CA ILE A 86 12.97 -10.59 -19.46
C ILE A 86 14.12 -11.04 -18.54
N PHE A 87 13.80 -11.70 -17.44
CA PHE A 87 14.78 -12.15 -16.45
C PHE A 87 15.29 -13.58 -16.68
N ASN A 88 14.89 -14.20 -17.78
CA ASN A 88 15.28 -15.57 -18.14
C ASN A 88 15.02 -16.60 -17.02
N LEU A 89 13.90 -16.46 -16.35
CA LEU A 89 13.46 -17.36 -15.29
C LEU A 89 12.69 -18.56 -15.87
N ARG A 90 13.07 -19.75 -15.46
CA ARG A 90 12.41 -20.99 -15.86
C ARG A 90 11.21 -21.34 -14.98
#